data_291f115ea58e711ae6767fa0195afe6f
#
_entry.id   291f115ea58e711ae6767fa0195afe6f
#
_cell.length_a   1.000
_cell.length_b   1.000
_cell.length_c   1.000
_cell.angle_alpha   90.00
_cell.angle_beta   90.00
_cell.angle_gamma   90.00
#
_symmetry.space_group_name_H-M   'P 1'
#
loop_
_entity.id
_entity.type
_entity.pdbx_description
1 polymer ?
#
loop_
_entity_poly.entity_id
_entity_poly.type
_entity_poly.pdbx_seq_one_letter_code
_entity_poly.pdbx_strand_id
1 'polypeptide(L)'
;MKKQGKDSFYFFESKDKIRLFIYDNLKQIRDYSKVLRAHFRSYSYIVIQTLSTKTFGTISKLGLNINDKAIYIFHFTKYYKILHFSSIKNKNRVWTLGNFSVGLQVVPFYIGNLKLKNKNKRTRFFTVSTVSRQYNYLISAFEKLKDNNFEFDVIVVGKVKRFSIKNISEKLKDNFIFNYKVNYETLYKLVYSSDYIIITLDPDDKKNRIFKNKKVTGSAQLSLGFLKPAIINKYFQDKYDMNEENSFPFDKKNIYNTLKKAILFNKENYKKMQLNLINLANKAKEKSIINIKKTLNSLSIKI
;
A
#
# COMPACT_ATOMS: atom_id res chain seq x y z
N MET A 1 -19.86 15.65 0.73
CA MET A 1 -19.78 14.18 0.85
C MET A 1 -21.04 13.68 1.56
N LYS A 2 -21.95 13.00 0.86
CA LYS A 2 -23.12 12.35 1.50
C LYS A 2 -22.79 10.88 1.72
N LYS A 3 -22.75 10.45 2.98
CA LYS A 3 -22.57 9.06 3.37
C LYS A 3 -23.94 8.43 3.53
N GLN A 4 -24.29 7.44 2.72
CA GLN A 4 -25.54 6.68 2.90
C GLN A 4 -25.17 5.22 3.24
N GLY A 5 -25.34 4.84 4.51
CA GLY A 5 -25.25 3.47 4.99
C GLY A 5 -23.87 2.80 4.96
N LYS A 6 -23.78 1.52 5.39
CA LYS A 6 -22.57 0.68 5.38
C LYS A 6 -22.05 0.35 3.96
N ASP A 7 -22.89 0.55 2.94
CA ASP A 7 -22.64 0.24 1.53
C ASP A 7 -22.64 1.54 0.72
N SER A 8 -21.69 2.42 0.99
CA SER A 8 -21.72 3.81 0.53
C SER A 8 -21.20 3.99 -0.88
N PHE A 9 -21.98 4.69 -1.70
CA PHE A 9 -21.50 5.30 -2.93
C PHE A 9 -20.81 6.62 -2.57
N TYR A 10 -19.62 6.84 -3.10
CA TYR A 10 -18.91 8.11 -2.98
C TYR A 10 -18.96 8.83 -4.32
N PHE A 11 -19.61 9.98 -4.36
CA PHE A 11 -19.59 10.87 -5.49
C PHE A 11 -18.67 12.03 -5.19
N PHE A 12 -17.66 12.21 -6.03
CA PHE A 12 -16.83 13.41 -6.04
C PHE A 12 -17.19 14.21 -7.27
N GLU A 13 -17.75 15.40 -7.04
CA GLU A 13 -17.99 16.36 -8.09
C GLU A 13 -16.84 17.37 -8.09
N SER A 14 -16.03 17.38 -9.15
CA SER A 14 -15.02 18.40 -9.35
C SER A 14 -15.53 19.42 -10.38
N LYS A 15 -15.05 20.67 -10.30
CA LYS A 15 -15.34 21.72 -11.29
C LYS A 15 -14.94 21.31 -12.72
N ASP A 16 -14.04 20.32 -12.88
CA ASP A 16 -13.46 19.87 -14.14
C ASP A 16 -14.21 18.70 -14.79
N LYS A 17 -15.47 18.44 -14.43
CA LYS A 17 -16.30 17.35 -14.99
C LYS A 17 -15.71 15.93 -14.80
N ILE A 18 -14.74 15.75 -13.91
CA ILE A 18 -14.21 14.44 -13.52
C ILE A 18 -15.07 13.91 -12.39
N ARG A 19 -15.81 12.82 -12.62
CA ARG A 19 -16.58 12.15 -11.58
C ARG A 19 -15.94 10.80 -11.27
N LEU A 20 -15.47 10.60 -10.04
CA LEU A 20 -14.92 9.34 -9.56
C LEU A 20 -16.03 8.51 -8.93
N PHE A 21 -16.22 7.32 -9.45
CA PHE A 21 -17.18 6.35 -8.95
C PHE A 21 -16.42 5.25 -8.21
N ILE A 22 -16.59 5.15 -6.89
CA ILE A 22 -15.99 4.10 -6.07
C ILE A 22 -17.08 3.14 -5.65
N TYR A 23 -16.90 1.87 -5.93
CA TYR A 23 -17.86 0.82 -5.74
C TYR A 23 -17.40 -0.19 -4.69
N ASP A 24 -18.14 -0.33 -3.59
CA ASP A 24 -17.76 -1.23 -2.51
C ASP A 24 -18.54 -2.57 -2.50
N ASN A 25 -19.72 -2.64 -3.13
CA ASN A 25 -20.55 -3.83 -3.04
C ASN A 25 -21.17 -4.26 -4.38
N LEU A 26 -20.81 -5.47 -4.83
CA LEU A 26 -21.28 -6.08 -6.07
C LEU A 26 -22.80 -6.37 -6.10
N LYS A 27 -23.45 -6.53 -4.94
CA LYS A 27 -24.88 -6.77 -4.85
C LYS A 27 -25.69 -5.56 -5.32
N GLN A 28 -25.25 -4.37 -4.92
CA GLN A 28 -25.89 -3.11 -5.34
C GLN A 28 -25.76 -2.84 -6.85
N ILE A 29 -24.65 -3.27 -7.50
CA ILE A 29 -24.49 -3.15 -8.96
C ILE A 29 -25.65 -3.85 -9.68
N ARG A 30 -26.06 -5.02 -9.22
CA ARG A 30 -27.12 -5.79 -9.85
C ARG A 30 -28.48 -5.11 -9.69
N ASP A 31 -28.75 -4.60 -8.50
CA ASP A 31 -30.06 -4.04 -8.13
C ASP A 31 -30.32 -2.68 -8.81
N TYR A 32 -29.24 -1.94 -9.15
CA TYR A 32 -29.31 -0.63 -9.81
C TYR A 32 -28.87 -0.63 -11.28
N SER A 33 -28.91 -1.79 -11.95
CA SER A 33 -28.34 -1.97 -13.30
C SER A 33 -28.85 -0.97 -14.35
N LYS A 34 -30.13 -0.61 -14.34
CA LYS A 34 -30.72 0.34 -15.32
C LYS A 34 -30.21 1.77 -15.09
N VAL A 35 -30.20 2.20 -13.82
CA VAL A 35 -29.70 3.54 -13.42
C VAL A 35 -28.20 3.66 -13.72
N LEU A 36 -27.44 2.61 -13.43
CA LEU A 36 -26.00 2.57 -13.72
C LEU A 36 -25.69 2.61 -15.20
N ARG A 37 -26.48 1.93 -16.07
CA ARG A 37 -26.30 2.00 -17.52
C ARG A 37 -26.47 3.42 -18.05
N ALA A 38 -27.51 4.13 -17.61
CA ALA A 38 -27.74 5.52 -18.00
C ALA A 38 -26.59 6.42 -17.52
N HIS A 39 -26.18 6.23 -16.26
CA HIS A 39 -25.07 6.97 -15.67
C HIS A 39 -23.74 6.73 -16.39
N PHE A 40 -23.36 5.48 -16.64
CA PHE A 40 -22.10 5.16 -17.33
C PHE A 40 -22.03 5.74 -18.75
N ARG A 41 -23.16 5.88 -19.44
CA ARG A 41 -23.19 6.51 -20.77
C ARG A 41 -22.87 8.00 -20.74
N SER A 42 -23.15 8.68 -19.63
CA SER A 42 -22.95 10.12 -19.48
C SER A 42 -21.50 10.51 -19.15
N TYR A 43 -20.63 9.55 -18.76
CA TYR A 43 -19.24 9.83 -18.41
C TYR A 43 -18.29 9.69 -19.58
N SER A 44 -17.28 10.57 -19.63
CA SER A 44 -16.21 10.49 -20.62
C SER A 44 -15.29 9.29 -20.38
N TYR A 45 -15.10 8.88 -19.12
CA TYR A 45 -14.37 7.68 -18.72
C TYR A 45 -14.82 7.16 -17.36
N ILE A 46 -14.45 5.91 -17.07
CA ILE A 46 -14.85 5.18 -15.86
C ILE A 46 -13.60 4.54 -15.26
N VAL A 47 -13.34 4.81 -13.98
CA VAL A 47 -12.23 4.16 -13.26
C VAL A 47 -12.77 2.98 -12.46
N ILE A 48 -12.29 1.78 -12.78
CA ILE A 48 -12.65 0.55 -12.08
C ILE A 48 -11.52 0.17 -11.14
N GLN A 49 -11.70 0.48 -9.87
CA GLN A 49 -10.73 0.15 -8.83
C GLN A 49 -10.93 -1.29 -8.33
N THR A 50 -9.84 -1.95 -7.97
CA THR A 50 -9.85 -3.29 -7.36
C THR A 50 -10.59 -4.33 -8.18
N LEU A 51 -10.26 -4.41 -9.47
CA LEU A 51 -10.91 -5.37 -10.37
C LEU A 51 -10.64 -6.81 -9.91
N SER A 52 -11.73 -7.53 -9.64
CA SER A 52 -11.74 -8.97 -9.33
C SER A 52 -12.48 -9.74 -10.43
N THR A 53 -12.33 -11.08 -10.46
CA THR A 53 -13.11 -11.93 -11.38
C THR A 53 -14.62 -11.76 -11.18
N LYS A 54 -15.07 -11.60 -9.93
CA LYS A 54 -16.47 -11.34 -9.62
C LYS A 54 -16.95 -10.00 -10.17
N THR A 55 -16.18 -8.93 -9.95
CA THR A 55 -16.51 -7.58 -10.42
C THR A 55 -16.61 -7.55 -11.93
N PHE A 56 -15.64 -8.13 -12.62
CA PHE A 56 -15.64 -8.17 -14.08
C PHE A 56 -16.81 -9.00 -14.64
N GLY A 57 -17.05 -10.19 -14.09
CA GLY A 57 -18.17 -11.03 -14.49
C GLY A 57 -19.53 -10.35 -14.30
N THR A 58 -19.68 -9.55 -13.24
CA THR A 58 -20.90 -8.76 -13.01
C THR A 58 -21.04 -7.63 -14.05
N ILE A 59 -19.98 -6.88 -14.31
CA ILE A 59 -19.95 -5.80 -15.32
C ILE A 59 -20.29 -6.36 -16.71
N SER A 60 -19.68 -7.49 -17.08
CA SER A 60 -19.95 -8.18 -18.36
C SER A 60 -21.41 -8.65 -18.46
N LYS A 61 -21.94 -9.29 -17.41
CA LYS A 61 -23.35 -9.74 -17.36
C LYS A 61 -24.36 -8.60 -17.45
N LEU A 62 -23.99 -7.41 -17.02
CA LEU A 62 -24.85 -6.22 -17.13
C LEU A 62 -24.89 -5.66 -18.56
N GLY A 63 -24.15 -6.26 -19.51
CA GLY A 63 -24.07 -5.77 -20.89
C GLY A 63 -23.51 -4.35 -20.99
N LEU A 64 -22.70 -3.93 -20.00
CA LEU A 64 -22.05 -2.63 -19.99
C LEU A 64 -20.87 -2.69 -20.95
N ASN A 65 -21.03 -2.17 -22.16
CA ASN A 65 -19.90 -1.94 -23.07
C ASN A 65 -19.13 -0.70 -22.60
N ILE A 66 -18.32 -0.90 -21.54
CA ILE A 66 -17.50 0.17 -20.95
C ILE A 66 -16.06 0.14 -21.46
N ASN A 67 -15.72 -0.84 -22.33
CA ASN A 67 -14.35 -1.10 -22.75
C ASN A 67 -13.66 0.13 -23.35
N ASP A 68 -14.41 0.99 -24.05
CA ASP A 68 -13.84 2.16 -24.71
C ASP A 68 -13.60 3.34 -23.75
N LYS A 69 -14.23 3.31 -22.57
CA LYS A 69 -14.16 4.37 -21.57
C LYS A 69 -13.54 3.93 -20.24
N ALA A 70 -13.23 2.65 -20.07
CA ALA A 70 -12.79 2.12 -18.80
C ALA A 70 -11.28 2.22 -18.60
N ILE A 71 -10.89 2.64 -17.41
CA ILE A 71 -9.55 2.56 -16.86
C ILE A 71 -9.58 1.52 -15.73
N TYR A 72 -8.69 0.55 -15.76
CA TYR A 72 -8.68 -0.58 -14.84
C TYR A 72 -7.52 -0.48 -13.87
N ILE A 73 -7.78 -0.45 -12.56
CA ILE A 73 -6.76 -0.46 -11.52
C ILE A 73 -6.61 -1.86 -10.93
N PHE A 74 -5.44 -2.45 -11.08
CA PHE A 74 -5.11 -3.76 -10.52
C PHE A 74 -4.24 -3.64 -9.27
N HIS A 75 -4.82 -3.96 -8.12
CA HIS A 75 -4.07 -4.17 -6.88
C HIS A 75 -3.33 -5.51 -6.87
N PHE A 76 -3.76 -6.44 -7.73
CA PHE A 76 -3.24 -7.79 -7.80
C PHE A 76 -3.27 -8.32 -9.25
N THR A 77 -2.12 -8.39 -9.88
CA THR A 77 -2.00 -8.74 -11.31
C THR A 77 -2.36 -10.21 -11.64
N LYS A 78 -2.53 -11.07 -10.63
CA LYS A 78 -3.05 -12.43 -10.86
C LYS A 78 -4.36 -12.42 -11.64
N TYR A 79 -5.23 -11.47 -11.35
CA TYR A 79 -6.53 -11.35 -12.00
C TYR A 79 -6.43 -10.95 -13.47
N TYR A 80 -5.35 -10.30 -13.89
CA TYR A 80 -5.12 -9.94 -15.28
C TYR A 80 -5.07 -11.17 -16.19
N LYS A 81 -4.43 -12.26 -15.75
CA LYS A 81 -4.34 -13.50 -16.54
C LYS A 81 -5.65 -14.30 -16.57
N ILE A 82 -6.43 -14.26 -15.47
CA ILE A 82 -7.65 -15.06 -15.32
C ILE A 82 -8.82 -14.49 -16.13
N LEU A 83 -8.82 -13.20 -16.36
CA LEU A 83 -9.95 -12.49 -16.97
C LEU A 83 -9.93 -12.48 -18.49
N HIS A 84 -9.03 -13.23 -19.14
CA HIS A 84 -8.87 -13.21 -20.61
C HIS A 84 -8.99 -11.79 -21.17
N PHE A 85 -8.14 -10.88 -20.66
CA PHE A 85 -8.10 -9.48 -21.09
C PHE A 85 -7.68 -9.29 -22.57
N SER A 86 -7.85 -10.30 -23.40
CA SER A 86 -7.87 -10.15 -24.85
C SER A 86 -8.83 -9.05 -25.32
N SER A 87 -9.88 -8.76 -24.52
CA SER A 87 -10.81 -7.66 -24.79
C SER A 87 -10.26 -6.28 -24.41
N ILE A 88 -9.25 -6.17 -23.51
CA ILE A 88 -8.58 -4.89 -23.27
C ILE A 88 -7.45 -4.72 -24.28
N LYS A 89 -7.82 -4.28 -25.49
CA LYS A 89 -6.87 -4.07 -26.59
C LYS A 89 -5.78 -3.04 -26.23
N ASN A 90 -6.10 -2.06 -25.38
CA ASN A 90 -5.20 -0.97 -25.03
C ASN A 90 -4.63 -1.10 -23.61
N LYS A 91 -3.38 -1.57 -23.49
CA LYS A 91 -2.66 -1.73 -22.22
C LYS A 91 -2.44 -0.39 -21.47
N ASN A 92 -2.52 0.74 -22.16
CA ASN A 92 -2.41 2.05 -21.52
C ASN A 92 -3.59 2.37 -20.59
N ARG A 93 -4.68 1.61 -20.66
CA ARG A 93 -5.84 1.72 -19.78
C ARG A 93 -5.76 0.85 -18.53
N VAL A 94 -4.66 0.14 -18.35
CA VAL A 94 -4.43 -0.73 -17.20
C VAL A 94 -3.42 -0.06 -16.28
N TRP A 95 -3.83 0.25 -15.06
CA TRP A 95 -2.96 0.78 -14.01
C TRP A 95 -2.62 -0.29 -13.00
N THR A 96 -1.38 -0.27 -12.55
CA THR A 96 -0.86 -1.18 -11.52
C THR A 96 -0.18 -0.38 -10.42
N LEU A 97 -0.27 -0.85 -9.17
CA LEU A 97 0.31 -0.15 -8.01
C LEU A 97 1.82 -0.34 -7.87
N GLY A 98 2.41 -1.19 -8.69
CA GLY A 98 3.85 -1.48 -8.69
C GLY A 98 4.36 -1.69 -10.09
N ASN A 99 5.68 -1.79 -10.24
CA ASN A 99 6.32 -2.09 -11.51
C ASN A 99 6.09 -3.57 -11.86
N PHE A 100 5.01 -3.85 -12.57
CA PHE A 100 4.66 -5.18 -13.04
C PHE A 100 4.74 -5.22 -14.56
N SER A 101 4.86 -6.43 -15.13
CA SER A 101 4.94 -6.64 -16.58
C SER A 101 3.65 -6.29 -17.36
N VAL A 102 2.61 -5.87 -16.68
CA VAL A 102 1.30 -5.56 -17.25
C VAL A 102 0.85 -4.15 -16.86
N GLY A 103 0.44 -3.36 -17.84
CA GLY A 103 -0.10 -2.02 -17.65
C GLY A 103 0.93 -0.95 -17.27
N LEU A 104 0.43 0.20 -16.92
CA LEU A 104 1.20 1.37 -16.51
C LEU A 104 1.26 1.44 -14.97
N GLN A 105 2.44 1.73 -14.44
CA GLN A 105 2.59 1.93 -13.01
C GLN A 105 1.99 3.30 -12.61
N VAL A 106 0.95 3.26 -11.78
CA VAL A 106 0.38 4.44 -11.12
C VAL A 106 0.38 4.15 -9.62
N VAL A 107 1.25 4.80 -8.89
CA VAL A 107 1.43 4.59 -7.45
C VAL A 107 0.57 5.58 -6.69
N PRO A 108 -0.55 5.17 -6.11
CA PRO A 108 -1.24 5.99 -5.13
C PRO A 108 -0.45 5.87 -3.82
N PHE A 109 0.17 6.94 -3.38
CA PHE A 109 0.58 6.99 -1.98
C PHE A 109 -0.37 7.87 -1.22
N TYR A 110 -0.46 7.53 0.05
CA TYR A 110 -1.04 8.45 1.00
C TYR A 110 -0.09 9.65 1.08
N ILE A 111 -0.39 10.71 0.34
CA ILE A 111 0.31 11.97 0.51
C ILE A 111 -0.22 12.54 1.83
N GLY A 112 0.32 12.05 2.93
CA GLY A 112 0.27 12.75 4.19
C GLY A 112 1.01 14.09 4.02
N ASN A 113 0.89 14.94 4.99
CA ASN A 113 1.73 16.12 5.07
C ASN A 113 3.20 15.63 5.08
N LEU A 114 3.93 15.76 3.96
CA LEU A 114 5.32 15.31 3.79
C LEU A 114 6.27 16.14 4.67
N LYS A 115 5.89 16.37 5.94
CA LYS A 115 6.72 17.09 6.90
C LYS A 115 7.80 16.17 7.43
N LEU A 116 9.03 16.64 7.36
CA LEU A 116 10.14 16.02 8.06
C LEU A 116 9.82 15.96 9.55
N LYS A 117 10.15 14.85 10.17
CA LYS A 117 9.96 14.64 11.60
C LYS A 117 11.29 14.28 12.25
N ASN A 118 11.59 14.88 13.37
CA ASN A 118 12.74 14.47 14.19
C ASN A 118 12.53 13.04 14.70
N LYS A 119 13.61 12.26 14.74
CA LYS A 119 13.63 10.95 15.36
C LYS A 119 13.32 11.07 16.85
N ASN A 120 12.45 10.18 17.35
CA ASN A 120 12.11 10.14 18.77
C ASN A 120 13.36 9.80 19.63
N LYS A 121 13.37 10.24 20.90
CA LYS A 121 14.41 9.81 21.85
C LYS A 121 14.38 8.30 22.03
N ARG A 122 13.20 7.74 22.31
CA ARG A 122 12.93 6.30 22.33
C ARG A 122 12.44 5.89 20.95
N THR A 123 13.23 5.07 20.26
CA THR A 123 12.93 4.69 18.86
C THR A 123 11.62 3.92 18.76
N ARG A 124 10.74 4.32 17.82
CA ARG A 124 9.45 3.67 17.58
C ARG A 124 9.40 2.99 16.23
N PHE A 125 9.21 1.69 16.27
CA PHE A 125 8.97 0.86 15.09
C PHE A 125 7.47 0.67 14.89
N PHE A 126 7.04 0.69 13.64
CA PHE A 126 5.66 0.43 13.24
C PHE A 126 5.61 -0.79 12.34
N THR A 127 4.66 -1.68 12.54
CA THR A 127 4.39 -2.80 11.63
C THR A 127 2.92 -3.11 11.52
N VAL A 128 2.52 -3.59 10.33
CA VAL A 128 1.15 -4.08 10.09
C VAL A 128 1.12 -5.58 10.21
N SER A 129 0.39 -6.09 11.20
CA SER A 129 0.17 -7.51 11.38
C SER A 129 -0.84 -8.04 10.37
N THR A 130 -0.42 -8.98 9.53
CA THR A 130 -1.28 -9.69 8.58
C THR A 130 -1.20 -11.20 8.79
N VAL A 131 -2.22 -11.89 8.28
CA VAL A 131 -2.41 -13.34 8.41
C VAL A 131 -1.26 -14.18 7.83
N SER A 132 -0.44 -13.61 6.96
CA SER A 132 0.55 -14.31 6.14
C SER A 132 2.00 -14.06 6.56
N ARG A 133 2.26 -13.48 7.73
CA ARG A 133 3.62 -13.09 8.11
C ARG A 133 4.14 -13.91 9.28
N GLN A 134 5.40 -14.32 9.21
CA GLN A 134 6.12 -14.95 10.31
C GLN A 134 6.86 -13.88 11.10
N TYR A 135 6.70 -13.88 12.42
CA TYR A 135 7.26 -12.84 13.29
C TYR A 135 8.31 -13.37 14.28
N ASN A 136 8.51 -14.68 14.38
CA ASN A 136 9.36 -15.27 15.41
C ASN A 136 10.79 -14.71 15.36
N TYR A 137 11.40 -14.62 14.18
CA TYR A 137 12.74 -14.06 14.02
C TYR A 137 12.81 -12.56 14.43
N LEU A 138 11.72 -11.84 14.24
CA LEU A 138 11.63 -10.43 14.63
C LEU A 138 11.47 -10.29 16.15
N ILE A 139 10.65 -11.14 16.78
CA ILE A 139 10.48 -11.16 18.24
C ILE A 139 11.82 -11.50 18.90
N SER A 140 12.52 -12.56 18.45
CA SER A 140 13.83 -12.94 18.99
C SER A 140 14.87 -11.82 18.84
N ALA A 141 14.81 -11.05 17.74
CA ALA A 141 15.70 -9.89 17.58
C ALA A 141 15.38 -8.76 18.58
N PHE A 142 14.11 -8.51 18.86
CA PHE A 142 13.70 -7.53 19.89
C PHE A 142 14.04 -7.99 21.30
N GLU A 143 13.92 -9.29 21.60
CA GLU A 143 14.38 -9.86 22.89
C GLU A 143 15.87 -9.60 23.09
N LYS A 144 16.68 -9.90 22.09
CA LYS A 144 18.12 -9.63 22.13
C LYS A 144 18.45 -8.15 22.28
N LEU A 145 17.67 -7.24 21.66
CA LEU A 145 17.82 -5.80 21.89
C LEU A 145 17.52 -5.42 23.33
N LYS A 146 16.45 -5.95 23.91
CA LYS A 146 16.08 -5.70 25.31
C LYS A 146 17.14 -6.21 26.28
N ASP A 147 17.69 -7.42 26.05
CA ASP A 147 18.78 -8.00 26.82
C ASP A 147 20.06 -7.14 26.79
N ASN A 148 20.25 -6.38 25.70
CA ASN A 148 21.34 -5.42 25.56
C ASN A 148 20.94 -3.97 25.96
N ASN A 149 19.90 -3.80 26.74
CA ASN A 149 19.42 -2.53 27.31
C ASN A 149 19.06 -1.45 26.27
N PHE A 150 18.67 -1.83 25.06
CA PHE A 150 18.18 -0.86 24.07
C PHE A 150 16.73 -0.44 24.37
N GLU A 151 16.46 0.86 24.29
CA GLU A 151 15.15 1.45 24.47
C GLU A 151 14.40 1.63 23.14
N PHE A 152 13.22 1.00 23.05
CA PHE A 152 12.39 1.05 21.84
C PHE A 152 10.91 0.76 22.16
N ASP A 153 10.04 1.15 21.23
CA ASP A 153 8.62 0.74 21.18
C ASP A 153 8.33 0.07 19.85
N VAL A 154 7.39 -0.86 19.85
CA VAL A 154 6.90 -1.56 18.63
C VAL A 154 5.39 -1.40 18.55
N ILE A 155 4.92 -0.57 17.61
CA ILE A 155 3.50 -0.37 17.35
C ILE A 155 3.06 -1.42 16.32
N VAL A 156 2.15 -2.30 16.74
CA VAL A 156 1.58 -3.36 15.89
C VAL A 156 0.12 -3.05 15.59
N VAL A 157 -0.21 -2.88 14.30
CA VAL A 157 -1.58 -2.63 13.86
C VAL A 157 -2.10 -3.82 13.07
N GLY A 158 -3.34 -4.25 13.35
CA GLY A 158 -4.01 -5.29 12.57
C GLY A 158 -4.55 -6.45 13.38
N LYS A 159 -4.82 -7.58 12.74
CA LYS A 159 -5.40 -8.77 13.42
C LYS A 159 -4.38 -9.43 14.34
N VAL A 160 -4.47 -9.11 15.62
CA VAL A 160 -3.55 -9.56 16.69
C VAL A 160 -3.49 -11.08 16.85
N LYS A 161 -4.51 -11.85 16.44
CA LYS A 161 -4.55 -13.32 16.59
C LYS A 161 -3.33 -14.07 16.05
N ARG A 162 -2.41 -13.43 15.32
CA ARG A 162 -1.22 -14.06 14.72
C ARG A 162 0.11 -13.43 15.12
N PHE A 163 0.13 -12.19 15.51
CA PHE A 163 1.14 -11.68 16.40
C PHE A 163 0.67 -12.13 17.79
N SER A 164 0.87 -13.38 18.11
CA SER A 164 0.34 -13.94 19.34
C SER A 164 1.02 -13.20 20.49
N ILE A 165 0.22 -12.40 21.22
CA ILE A 165 0.65 -11.83 22.51
C ILE A 165 1.24 -12.95 23.40
N LYS A 166 0.76 -14.19 23.22
CA LYS A 166 1.28 -15.38 23.87
C LYS A 166 2.74 -15.73 23.51
N ASN A 167 3.25 -15.26 22.35
CA ASN A 167 4.63 -15.52 21.93
C ASN A 167 5.60 -14.40 22.30
N ILE A 168 5.12 -13.36 22.96
CA ILE A 168 5.95 -12.25 23.44
C ILE A 168 6.29 -12.55 24.89
N SER A 169 7.59 -12.63 25.18
CA SER A 169 8.08 -12.82 26.55
C SER A 169 7.65 -11.65 27.45
N GLU A 170 7.51 -11.91 28.75
CA GLU A 170 7.16 -10.90 29.75
C GLU A 170 8.03 -9.64 29.62
N LYS A 171 9.34 -9.81 29.42
CA LYS A 171 10.30 -8.71 29.30
C LYS A 171 10.03 -7.75 28.13
N LEU A 172 9.26 -8.16 27.12
CA LEU A 172 8.91 -7.35 25.95
C LEU A 172 7.50 -6.76 26.00
N LYS A 173 6.65 -7.15 26.94
CA LYS A 173 5.24 -6.72 26.98
C LYS A 173 5.08 -5.21 26.93
N ASP A 174 5.87 -4.49 27.72
CA ASP A 174 5.81 -3.02 27.79
C ASP A 174 6.37 -2.31 26.54
N ASN A 175 7.11 -3.04 25.70
CA ASN A 175 7.65 -2.48 24.48
C ASN A 175 6.66 -2.61 23.29
N PHE A 176 5.62 -3.48 23.40
CA PHE A 176 4.70 -3.76 22.30
C PHE A 176 3.34 -3.12 22.53
N ILE A 177 2.96 -2.21 21.62
CA ILE A 177 1.69 -1.48 21.63
C ILE A 177 0.80 -2.06 20.53
N PHE A 178 -0.21 -2.85 20.93
CA PHE A 178 -1.13 -3.51 20.01
C PHE A 178 -2.37 -2.67 19.73
N ASN A 179 -2.68 -2.48 18.45
CA ASN A 179 -3.83 -1.75 17.98
C ASN A 179 -4.66 -2.63 17.02
N TYR A 180 -5.85 -3.03 17.47
CA TYR A 180 -6.74 -3.90 16.72
C TYR A 180 -7.84 -3.10 16.01
N LYS A 181 -8.05 -3.37 14.71
CA LYS A 181 -9.13 -2.76 13.91
C LYS A 181 -9.20 -1.23 13.99
N VAL A 182 -8.08 -0.56 13.86
CA VAL A 182 -8.04 0.91 13.82
C VAL A 182 -8.64 1.44 12.52
N ASN A 183 -9.28 2.62 12.58
CA ASN A 183 -9.65 3.38 11.40
C ASN A 183 -8.41 4.03 10.74
N TYR A 184 -8.58 4.61 9.56
CA TYR A 184 -7.47 5.20 8.82
C TYR A 184 -6.85 6.42 9.55
N GLU A 185 -7.64 7.22 10.23
CA GLU A 185 -7.15 8.37 10.99
C GLU A 185 -6.20 7.93 12.11
N THR A 186 -6.62 6.95 12.90
CA THR A 186 -5.79 6.37 13.95
C THR A 186 -4.54 5.70 13.37
N LEU A 187 -4.69 4.94 12.27
CA LEU A 187 -3.56 4.34 11.58
C LEU A 187 -2.51 5.39 11.20
N TYR A 188 -2.94 6.50 10.61
CA TYR A 188 -2.04 7.57 10.17
C TYR A 188 -1.36 8.28 11.34
N LYS A 189 -2.07 8.51 12.45
CA LYS A 189 -1.48 9.04 13.68
C LYS A 189 -0.40 8.12 14.23
N LEU A 190 -0.63 6.80 14.25
CA LEU A 190 0.33 5.79 14.70
C LEU A 190 1.56 5.73 13.79
N VAL A 191 1.37 5.73 12.46
CA VAL A 191 2.49 5.79 11.50
C VAL A 191 3.28 7.08 11.68
N TYR A 192 2.59 8.23 11.79
CA TYR A 192 3.24 9.52 11.98
C TYR A 192 4.08 9.57 13.26
N SER A 193 3.59 8.99 14.35
CA SER A 193 4.30 8.93 15.64
C SER A 193 5.53 8.02 15.64
N SER A 194 5.66 7.13 14.65
CA SER A 194 6.75 6.17 14.53
C SER A 194 7.98 6.78 13.86
N ASP A 195 9.13 6.12 13.97
CA ASP A 195 10.36 6.47 13.28
C ASP A 195 10.57 5.59 12.04
N TYR A 196 10.32 4.31 12.15
CA TYR A 196 10.58 3.31 11.11
C TYR A 196 9.36 2.44 10.84
N ILE A 197 9.22 1.97 9.60
CA ILE A 197 8.22 0.96 9.24
C ILE A 197 8.90 -0.37 8.95
N ILE A 198 8.55 -1.41 9.72
CA ILE A 198 9.05 -2.77 9.47
C ILE A 198 8.14 -3.46 8.45
N ILE A 199 8.69 -3.82 7.32
CA ILE A 199 8.02 -4.56 6.25
C ILE A 199 8.39 -6.03 6.36
N THR A 200 7.58 -6.80 7.07
CA THR A 200 7.82 -8.20 7.41
C THR A 200 7.51 -9.16 6.26
N LEU A 201 7.99 -8.88 5.05
CA LEU A 201 7.91 -9.80 3.93
C LEU A 201 9.13 -10.70 3.91
N ASP A 202 8.89 -12.00 3.84
CA ASP A 202 9.90 -13.04 3.72
C ASP A 202 9.82 -13.65 2.31
N PRO A 203 10.89 -13.59 1.50
CA PRO A 203 10.88 -14.13 0.15
C PRO A 203 10.74 -15.67 0.11
N ASP A 204 11.10 -16.36 1.17
CA ASP A 204 11.03 -17.83 1.27
C ASP A 204 9.66 -18.33 1.71
N ASP A 205 8.85 -17.47 2.34
CA ASP A 205 7.47 -17.82 2.70
C ASP A 205 6.61 -17.93 1.44
N LYS A 206 6.02 -19.12 1.21
CA LYS A 206 5.10 -19.39 0.08
C LYS A 206 3.97 -18.35 0.00
N LYS A 207 3.48 -17.85 1.13
CA LYS A 207 2.40 -16.84 1.20
C LYS A 207 2.87 -15.47 0.73
N ASN A 208 4.15 -15.17 0.81
CA ASN A 208 4.74 -13.90 0.39
C ASN A 208 5.16 -13.90 -1.09
N ARG A 209 5.15 -15.05 -1.77
CA ARG A 209 5.49 -15.15 -3.21
C ARG A 209 4.71 -14.20 -4.10
N ILE A 210 3.46 -13.86 -3.72
CA ILE A 210 2.63 -12.90 -4.45
C ILE A 210 3.24 -11.49 -4.48
N PHE A 211 4.03 -11.12 -3.47
CA PHE A 211 4.68 -9.81 -3.40
C PHE A 211 5.95 -9.72 -4.25
N LYS A 212 6.47 -10.85 -4.75
CA LYS A 212 7.63 -10.85 -5.63
C LYS A 212 7.36 -10.13 -6.96
N ASN A 213 6.17 -10.29 -7.55
CA ASN A 213 5.86 -9.74 -8.87
C ASN A 213 4.37 -9.51 -9.17
N LYS A 214 3.48 -9.62 -8.19
CA LYS A 214 2.02 -9.57 -8.44
C LYS A 214 1.26 -8.62 -7.53
N LYS A 215 1.85 -8.19 -6.42
CA LYS A 215 1.17 -7.36 -5.41
C LYS A 215 2.16 -6.44 -4.71
N VAL A 216 1.72 -5.22 -4.39
CA VAL A 216 2.48 -4.27 -3.56
C VAL A 216 1.97 -4.37 -2.12
N THR A 217 2.85 -4.21 -1.13
CA THR A 217 2.44 -4.09 0.28
C THR A 217 2.07 -2.64 0.61
N GLY A 218 0.96 -2.46 1.32
CA GLY A 218 0.57 -1.14 1.82
C GLY A 218 1.60 -0.50 2.77
N SER A 219 2.41 -1.31 3.45
CA SER A 219 3.48 -0.80 4.32
C SER A 219 4.55 -0.01 3.55
N ALA A 220 4.87 -0.39 2.29
CA ALA A 220 5.79 0.38 1.46
C ALA A 220 5.18 1.73 1.06
N GLN A 221 3.87 1.76 0.76
CA GLN A 221 3.16 3.01 0.47
C GLN A 221 3.10 3.93 1.70
N LEU A 222 2.92 3.36 2.91
CA LEU A 222 2.97 4.13 4.16
C LEU A 222 4.38 4.69 4.41
N SER A 223 5.43 3.92 4.14
CA SER A 223 6.82 4.37 4.25
C SER A 223 7.07 5.63 3.41
N LEU A 224 6.71 5.59 2.14
CA LEU A 224 6.84 6.74 1.23
C LEU A 224 5.95 7.91 1.65
N GLY A 225 4.66 7.66 1.92
CA GLY A 225 3.68 8.71 2.20
C GLY A 225 3.89 9.44 3.52
N PHE A 226 4.57 8.81 4.49
CA PHE A 226 4.87 9.39 5.79
C PHE A 226 6.36 9.65 6.03
N LEU A 227 7.20 9.47 5.01
CA LEU A 227 8.65 9.65 5.07
C LEU A 227 9.29 8.85 6.21
N LYS A 228 8.87 7.60 6.37
CA LYS A 228 9.40 6.69 7.39
C LYS A 228 10.34 5.69 6.73
N PRO A 229 11.67 5.74 7.00
CA PRO A 229 12.57 4.75 6.45
C PRO A 229 12.11 3.33 6.75
N ALA A 230 12.09 2.49 5.72
CA ALA A 230 11.64 1.11 5.86
C ALA A 230 12.76 0.22 6.39
N ILE A 231 12.41 -0.70 7.29
CA ILE A 231 13.24 -1.88 7.59
C ILE A 231 12.65 -3.02 6.77
N ILE A 232 13.33 -3.43 5.73
CA ILE A 232 12.79 -4.28 4.67
C ILE A 232 13.75 -5.41 4.31
N ASN A 233 13.23 -6.60 4.00
CA ASN A 233 14.07 -7.67 3.50
C ASN A 233 14.77 -7.24 2.20
N LYS A 234 16.08 -7.48 2.11
CA LYS A 234 16.93 -7.07 0.98
C LYS A 234 16.35 -7.45 -0.39
N TYR A 235 15.74 -8.63 -0.50
CA TYR A 235 15.10 -9.07 -1.73
C TYR A 235 13.97 -8.14 -2.21
N PHE A 236 13.23 -7.49 -1.29
CA PHE A 236 12.13 -6.60 -1.62
C PHE A 236 12.55 -5.14 -1.73
N GLN A 237 13.75 -4.77 -1.32
CA GLN A 237 14.24 -3.40 -1.36
C GLN A 237 14.17 -2.84 -2.78
N ASP A 238 14.79 -3.51 -3.75
CA ASP A 238 14.79 -3.09 -5.16
C ASP A 238 13.37 -3.10 -5.78
N LYS A 239 12.51 -4.02 -5.31
CA LYS A 239 11.12 -4.13 -5.81
C LYS A 239 10.26 -2.89 -5.51
N TYR A 240 10.64 -2.13 -4.51
CA TYR A 240 9.95 -0.90 -4.09
C TYR A 240 10.76 0.36 -4.42
N ASP A 241 11.75 0.23 -5.31
CA ASP A 241 12.66 1.31 -5.70
C ASP A 241 13.38 1.93 -4.46
N MET A 242 13.57 1.12 -3.40
CA MET A 242 14.27 1.50 -2.17
C MET A 242 15.74 1.06 -2.23
N ASN A 243 16.61 1.78 -1.50
CA ASN A 243 18.03 1.48 -1.37
C ASN A 243 18.52 1.81 0.05
N GLU A 244 19.80 1.69 0.31
CA GLU A 244 20.38 1.95 1.63
C GLU A 244 20.34 3.43 2.04
N GLU A 245 20.11 4.34 1.09
CA GLU A 245 19.96 5.77 1.38
C GLU A 245 18.59 6.14 1.95
N ASN A 246 17.57 5.26 1.81
CA ASN A 246 16.20 5.54 2.22
C ASN A 246 15.54 4.39 3.00
N SER A 247 16.25 3.26 3.19
CA SER A 247 15.77 2.10 3.93
C SER A 247 16.90 1.30 4.55
N PHE A 248 16.57 0.43 5.49
CA PHE A 248 17.49 -0.50 6.14
C PHE A 248 17.22 -1.92 5.63
N PRO A 249 18.10 -2.46 4.77
CA PRO A 249 17.93 -3.83 4.30
C PRO A 249 18.26 -4.83 5.41
N PHE A 250 17.50 -5.92 5.44
CA PHE A 250 17.80 -7.06 6.30
C PHE A 250 17.63 -8.40 5.59
N ASP A 251 18.27 -9.41 6.12
CA ASP A 251 17.90 -10.81 6.00
C ASP A 251 17.56 -11.38 7.39
N LYS A 252 17.05 -12.61 7.45
CA LYS A 252 16.64 -13.22 8.73
C LYS A 252 17.79 -13.36 9.74
N LYS A 253 19.03 -13.52 9.27
CA LYS A 253 20.19 -13.72 10.13
C LYS A 253 20.68 -12.41 10.74
N ASN A 254 20.54 -11.30 10.04
CA ASN A 254 21.10 -10.01 10.45
C ASN A 254 20.05 -9.01 11.00
N ILE A 255 18.78 -9.38 11.11
CA ILE A 255 17.71 -8.46 11.53
C ILE A 255 18.01 -7.77 12.88
N TYR A 256 18.63 -8.45 13.82
CA TYR A 256 19.07 -7.85 15.08
C TYR A 256 20.01 -6.65 14.84
N ASN A 257 21.05 -6.84 14.02
CA ASN A 257 22.01 -5.79 13.72
C ASN A 257 21.36 -4.63 12.96
N THR A 258 20.43 -4.93 12.06
CA THR A 258 19.66 -3.91 11.33
C THR A 258 18.81 -3.07 12.27
N LEU A 259 18.09 -3.67 13.21
CA LEU A 259 17.29 -2.97 14.21
C LEU A 259 18.18 -2.14 15.15
N LYS A 260 19.30 -2.72 15.62
CA LYS A 260 20.31 -2.02 16.43
C LYS A 260 20.85 -0.79 15.69
N LYS A 261 21.22 -0.94 14.42
CA LYS A 261 21.67 0.19 13.57
C LYS A 261 20.60 1.28 13.49
N ALA A 262 19.32 0.91 13.30
CA ALA A 262 18.21 1.86 13.24
C ALA A 262 18.01 2.60 14.57
N ILE A 263 18.15 1.94 15.73
CA ILE A 263 18.07 2.58 17.05
C ILE A 263 19.21 3.59 17.21
N LEU A 264 20.43 3.19 16.91
CA LEU A 264 21.64 4.02 17.08
C LEU A 264 21.80 5.08 15.98
N PHE A 265 20.94 5.08 14.97
CA PHE A 265 21.04 5.99 13.84
C PHE A 265 20.85 7.44 14.28
N ASN A 266 21.80 8.32 13.99
CA ASN A 266 21.77 9.69 14.43
C ASN A 266 20.68 10.52 13.71
N LYS A 267 20.33 11.67 14.29
CA LYS A 267 19.22 12.52 13.81
C LYS A 267 19.51 13.12 12.43
N GLU A 268 20.75 13.45 12.14
CA GLU A 268 21.15 14.06 10.88
C GLU A 268 21.02 13.05 9.73
N ASN A 269 21.58 11.86 9.88
CA ASN A 269 21.45 10.79 8.90
C ASN A 269 19.98 10.34 8.73
N TYR A 270 19.20 10.33 9.82
CA TYR A 270 17.77 10.05 9.73
C TYR A 270 17.04 11.09 8.86
N LYS A 271 17.34 12.39 9.04
CA LYS A 271 16.80 13.46 8.21
C LYS A 271 17.22 13.30 6.75
N LYS A 272 18.47 12.92 6.48
CA LYS A 272 18.96 12.62 5.12
C LYS A 272 18.17 11.50 4.46
N MET A 273 17.89 10.41 5.18
CA MET A 273 17.05 9.33 4.67
C MET A 273 15.63 9.81 4.34
N GLN A 274 15.04 10.68 5.16
CA GLN A 274 13.73 11.27 4.87
C GLN A 274 13.75 12.13 3.60
N LEU A 275 14.81 12.91 3.36
CA LEU A 275 14.96 13.68 2.13
C LEU A 275 15.06 12.76 0.89
N ASN A 276 15.78 11.65 1.00
CA ASN A 276 15.86 10.65 -0.07
C ASN A 276 14.50 9.97 -0.32
N LEU A 277 13.66 9.78 0.73
CA LEU A 277 12.28 9.32 0.56
C LEU A 277 11.39 10.36 -0.15
N ILE A 278 11.60 11.67 0.10
CA ILE A 278 10.90 12.73 -0.65
C ILE A 278 11.25 12.62 -2.15
N ASN A 279 12.55 12.48 -2.47
CA ASN A 279 12.99 12.34 -3.85
C ASN A 279 12.37 11.11 -4.53
N LEU A 280 12.34 9.98 -3.82
CA LEU A 280 11.70 8.76 -4.31
C LEU A 280 10.20 8.95 -4.53
N ALA A 281 9.50 9.59 -3.58
CA ALA A 281 8.07 9.89 -3.69
C ALA A 281 7.76 10.81 -4.88
N ASN A 282 8.58 11.84 -5.09
CA ASN A 282 8.43 12.76 -6.22
C ASN A 282 8.64 12.04 -7.56
N LYS A 283 9.69 11.24 -7.71
CA LYS A 283 9.92 10.40 -8.91
C LYS A 283 8.72 9.49 -9.22
N ALA A 284 8.19 8.84 -8.20
CA ALA A 284 7.03 7.97 -8.36
C ALA A 284 5.75 8.76 -8.73
N LYS A 285 5.57 9.97 -8.19
CA LYS A 285 4.49 10.89 -8.55
C LYS A 285 4.59 11.33 -10.01
N GLU A 286 5.75 11.80 -10.45
CA GLU A 286 6.01 12.23 -11.83
C GLU A 286 5.74 11.09 -12.81
N LYS A 287 6.29 9.90 -12.56
CA LYS A 287 6.02 8.71 -13.37
C LYS A 287 4.54 8.38 -13.44
N SER A 288 3.82 8.50 -12.32
CA SER A 288 2.38 8.28 -12.27
C SER A 288 1.62 9.31 -13.12
N ILE A 289 1.98 10.58 -13.05
CA ILE A 289 1.38 11.66 -13.84
C ILE A 289 1.60 11.40 -15.34
N ILE A 290 2.82 11.05 -15.76
CA ILE A 290 3.14 10.71 -17.15
C ILE A 290 2.27 9.53 -17.61
N ASN A 291 2.13 8.50 -16.81
CA ASN A 291 1.33 7.33 -17.14
C ASN A 291 -0.17 7.62 -17.20
N ILE A 292 -0.68 8.48 -16.30
CA ILE A 292 -2.06 8.98 -16.36
C ILE A 292 -2.29 9.73 -17.67
N LYS A 293 -1.41 10.67 -18.04
CA LYS A 293 -1.49 11.41 -19.30
C LYS A 293 -1.51 10.48 -20.52
N LYS A 294 -0.65 9.45 -20.56
CA LYS A 294 -0.69 8.42 -21.62
C LYS A 294 -2.05 7.74 -21.71
N THR A 295 -2.67 7.44 -20.57
CA THR A 295 -4.00 6.82 -20.54
C THR A 295 -5.04 7.77 -21.11
N LEU A 296 -5.08 9.03 -20.66
CA LEU A 296 -6.06 10.03 -21.09
C LEU A 296 -5.94 10.31 -22.58
N ASN A 297 -4.73 10.45 -23.11
CA ASN A 297 -4.49 10.57 -24.55
C ASN A 297 -5.01 9.35 -25.34
N SER A 298 -4.87 8.14 -24.79
CA SER A 298 -5.39 6.91 -25.42
C SER A 298 -6.91 6.82 -25.43
N LEU A 299 -7.59 7.65 -24.65
CA LEU A 299 -9.05 7.79 -24.60
C LEU A 299 -9.55 8.94 -25.49
N SER A 300 -8.67 9.61 -26.23
CA SER A 300 -8.96 10.83 -27.00
C SER A 300 -9.55 11.98 -26.14
N ILE A 301 -9.19 12.00 -24.86
CA ILE A 301 -9.59 13.06 -23.95
C ILE A 301 -8.52 14.16 -24.07
N LYS A 302 -8.92 15.31 -24.64
CA LYS A 302 -8.09 16.51 -24.61
C LYS A 302 -8.05 17.04 -23.16
N ILE A 303 -6.85 17.19 -22.62
CA ILE A 303 -6.57 17.77 -21.29
C ILE A 303 -6.35 19.28 -21.49
#